data_0fd7d2fd7e9708f5bf9a4d62cba58423
#
_entry.id   0fd7d2fd7e9708f5bf9a4d62cba58423
#
_cell.length_a   1.000
_cell.length_b   1.000
_cell.length_c   1.000
_cell.angle_alpha   90.00
_cell.angle_beta   90.00
_cell.angle_gamma   90.00
#
_symmetry.space_group_name_H-M   'P 1'
#
loop_
_entity.id
_entity.type
_entity.pdbx_description
1 polymer ?
#
loop_
_entity_poly.entity_id
_entity_poly.type
_entity_poly.pdbx_seq_one_letter_code
_entity_poly.pdbx_strand_id
1 'polypeptide(L)'
;MTFHRRQMLRLAAGAAALAAVPRIGTAQTYPARPVRVIVPFAPGGPTDVFARLMAQKLSEQMGVQFYVEDIAGAGGNIGAGRAAQSTPDGYTLLVNGANHVVNPALYPRVPYDPTKDFDPVTLAVTAPAVLTVNPTLPVDTVRDLVALIKAHPGKYSYASPGVGTPPHLVGELFRLSLGLDLIHVPFNGGGPAIASAVAGHTPISFGSTAPAVPLVKDGKLRALAVSTKTRSQALPDVPTMTEAGYPDVAGESWFAVVVPAGTPKDIIALLQREIAQAIIRPDMQERLATLGYEPVASTPEDCAARFRTEMAKWGKVIGEAGIKAQ
;
A
#
# COMPACT_ATOMS: atom_id res chain seq x y z
N MET A 1 -66.56 -2.07 44.25
CA MET A 1 -65.16 -2.42 44.65
C MET A 1 -64.32 -1.12 44.65
N THR A 2 -64.10 -0.56 45.83
CA THR A 2 -63.34 0.72 45.96
C THR A 2 -61.87 0.34 46.23
N PHE A 3 -61.00 0.57 45.22
CA PHE A 3 -59.58 0.43 45.41
C PHE A 3 -59.04 1.50 46.34
N HIS A 4 -58.36 1.12 47.42
CA HIS A 4 -57.81 2.04 48.40
C HIS A 4 -56.64 2.85 47.78
N ARG A 5 -56.64 4.16 47.95
CA ARG A 5 -55.58 5.08 47.45
C ARG A 5 -54.13 4.57 47.69
N ARG A 6 -53.90 3.87 48.80
CA ARG A 6 -52.61 3.28 49.16
C ARG A 6 -52.16 2.12 48.23
N GLN A 7 -53.14 1.37 47.66
CA GLN A 7 -52.83 0.28 46.70
C GLN A 7 -52.45 0.83 45.33
N MET A 8 -53.08 1.92 44.88
CA MET A 8 -52.76 2.61 43.65
C MET A 8 -51.35 3.25 43.70
N LEU A 9 -50.95 3.82 44.84
CA LEU A 9 -49.60 4.37 45.02
C LEU A 9 -48.51 3.31 45.05
N ARG A 10 -48.79 2.12 45.58
CA ARG A 10 -47.84 1.00 45.56
C ARG A 10 -47.71 0.37 44.17
N LEU A 11 -48.75 0.32 43.38
CA LEU A 11 -48.71 -0.11 41.98
C LEU A 11 -48.00 0.89 41.09
N ALA A 12 -48.19 2.19 41.30
CA ALA A 12 -47.51 3.25 40.59
C ALA A 12 -45.99 3.30 40.93
N ALA A 13 -45.62 3.05 42.19
CA ALA A 13 -44.21 2.96 42.61
C ALA A 13 -43.52 1.71 42.05
N GLY A 14 -44.21 0.60 41.93
CA GLY A 14 -43.70 -0.65 41.30
C GLY A 14 -43.50 -0.49 39.79
N ALA A 15 -44.38 0.20 39.09
CA ALA A 15 -44.26 0.47 37.67
C ALA A 15 -43.10 1.46 37.33
N ALA A 16 -42.87 2.46 38.22
CA ALA A 16 -41.75 3.40 38.08
C ALA A 16 -40.36 2.73 38.30
N ALA A 17 -40.29 1.72 39.20
CA ALA A 17 -39.05 0.99 39.46
C ALA A 17 -38.64 0.05 38.29
N LEU A 18 -39.59 -0.47 37.52
CA LEU A 18 -39.30 -1.26 36.31
C LEU A 18 -38.78 -0.45 35.14
N ALA A 19 -39.05 0.86 35.09
CA ALA A 19 -38.51 1.78 34.06
C ALA A 19 -37.07 2.24 34.32
N ALA A 20 -36.56 2.01 35.56
CA ALA A 20 -35.22 2.43 35.97
C ALA A 20 -34.14 1.32 35.88
N VAL A 21 -34.46 0.16 35.26
CA VAL A 21 -33.42 -0.83 34.98
C VAL A 21 -32.50 -0.23 33.91
N PRO A 22 -31.24 0.05 34.25
CA PRO A 22 -30.30 0.51 33.21
C PRO A 22 -30.26 -0.61 32.17
N ARG A 23 -30.65 -0.30 30.95
CA ARG A 23 -30.36 -1.18 29.82
C ARG A 23 -28.84 -1.35 29.82
N ILE A 24 -28.35 -2.47 30.32
CA ILE A 24 -26.98 -2.90 30.08
C ILE A 24 -26.88 -2.95 28.57
N GLY A 25 -26.36 -1.89 27.99
CA GLY A 25 -26.02 -1.86 26.59
C GLY A 25 -25.05 -3.01 26.42
N THR A 26 -25.50 -4.12 25.83
CA THR A 26 -24.57 -5.13 25.33
C THR A 26 -23.64 -4.38 24.43
N ALA A 27 -22.37 -4.25 24.85
CA ALA A 27 -21.32 -3.70 23.99
C ALA A 27 -21.42 -4.45 22.66
N GLN A 28 -21.86 -3.75 21.62
CA GLN A 28 -22.12 -4.37 20.33
C GLN A 28 -20.78 -4.90 19.85
N THR A 29 -20.65 -6.22 19.78
CA THR A 29 -19.40 -6.88 19.38
C THR A 29 -19.01 -6.36 17.99
N TYR A 30 -17.89 -5.65 17.89
CA TYR A 30 -17.37 -5.20 16.59
C TYR A 30 -16.72 -6.37 15.84
N PRO A 31 -16.97 -6.53 14.52
CA PRO A 31 -17.95 -5.82 13.70
C PRO A 31 -19.34 -6.49 13.77
N ALA A 32 -20.42 -5.69 13.87
CA ALA A 32 -21.81 -6.16 13.88
C ALA A 32 -22.56 -5.90 12.56
N ARG A 33 -21.91 -5.23 11.60
CA ARG A 33 -22.41 -4.88 10.27
C ARG A 33 -21.28 -4.91 9.25
N PRO A 34 -21.58 -4.90 7.92
CA PRO A 34 -20.55 -4.89 6.89
C PRO A 34 -19.54 -3.77 7.04
N VAL A 35 -18.26 -4.10 6.81
CA VAL A 35 -17.13 -3.18 6.88
C VAL A 35 -16.71 -2.81 5.46
N ARG A 36 -16.60 -1.52 5.19
CA ARG A 36 -16.18 -0.98 3.91
C ARG A 36 -14.66 -0.86 3.85
N VAL A 37 -14.07 -1.33 2.77
CA VAL A 37 -12.64 -1.22 2.47
C VAL A 37 -12.48 -0.33 1.23
N ILE A 38 -12.09 0.92 1.43
CA ILE A 38 -11.84 1.85 0.32
C ILE A 38 -10.47 1.54 -0.30
N VAL A 39 -10.45 1.44 -1.63
CA VAL A 39 -9.25 1.38 -2.45
C VAL A 39 -9.22 2.63 -3.33
N PRO A 40 -8.19 3.50 -3.24
CA PRO A 40 -8.19 4.78 -3.93
C PRO A 40 -7.72 4.71 -5.39
N PHE A 41 -7.85 3.54 -6.02
CA PHE A 41 -7.43 3.27 -7.38
C PHE A 41 -8.50 2.50 -8.17
N ALA A 42 -8.29 2.38 -9.48
CA ALA A 42 -9.18 1.61 -10.34
C ALA A 42 -9.11 0.10 -10.04
N PRO A 43 -10.21 -0.63 -10.25
CA PRO A 43 -10.28 -2.07 -10.09
C PRO A 43 -9.20 -2.83 -10.89
N GLY A 44 -8.74 -3.96 -10.36
CA GLY A 44 -7.75 -4.84 -11.01
C GLY A 44 -6.30 -4.38 -10.84
N GLY A 45 -6.07 -3.23 -10.21
CA GLY A 45 -4.73 -2.78 -9.85
C GLY A 45 -4.17 -3.54 -8.63
N PRO A 46 -2.85 -3.42 -8.37
CA PRO A 46 -2.20 -4.17 -7.28
C PRO A 46 -2.85 -3.96 -5.91
N THR A 47 -3.22 -2.71 -5.60
CA THR A 47 -3.86 -2.36 -4.32
C THR A 47 -5.25 -3.00 -4.20
N ASP A 48 -6.03 -3.01 -5.29
CA ASP A 48 -7.37 -3.61 -5.33
C ASP A 48 -7.29 -5.13 -5.16
N VAL A 49 -6.39 -5.77 -5.89
CA VAL A 49 -6.18 -7.23 -5.78
C VAL A 49 -5.82 -7.63 -4.36
N PHE A 50 -4.88 -6.91 -3.73
CA PHE A 50 -4.53 -7.14 -2.32
C PHE A 50 -5.72 -6.90 -1.39
N ALA A 51 -6.43 -5.79 -1.55
CA ALA A 51 -7.56 -5.42 -0.71
C ALA A 51 -8.69 -6.46 -0.78
N ARG A 52 -8.98 -7.01 -1.96
CA ARG A 52 -9.99 -8.07 -2.14
C ARG A 52 -9.59 -9.37 -1.48
N LEU A 53 -8.32 -9.78 -1.59
CA LEU A 53 -7.81 -10.96 -0.89
C LEU A 53 -7.92 -10.80 0.63
N MET A 54 -7.50 -9.65 1.16
CA MET A 54 -7.60 -9.34 2.58
C MET A 54 -9.06 -9.29 3.04
N ALA A 55 -9.94 -8.60 2.31
CA ALA A 55 -11.35 -8.46 2.65
C ALA A 55 -12.07 -9.83 2.66
N GLN A 56 -11.75 -10.70 1.71
CA GLN A 56 -12.28 -12.06 1.69
C GLN A 56 -11.87 -12.82 2.96
N LYS A 57 -10.59 -12.80 3.33
CA LYS A 57 -10.08 -13.51 4.51
C LYS A 57 -10.65 -12.96 5.81
N LEU A 58 -10.76 -11.64 5.92
CA LEU A 58 -11.40 -11.02 7.09
C LEU A 58 -12.88 -11.39 7.19
N SER A 59 -13.58 -11.46 6.05
CA SER A 59 -15.00 -11.90 6.05
C SER A 59 -15.14 -13.34 6.53
N GLU A 60 -14.26 -14.23 6.09
CA GLU A 60 -14.22 -15.64 6.53
C GLU A 60 -13.92 -15.76 8.03
N GLN A 61 -12.96 -14.97 8.56
CA GLN A 61 -12.51 -15.04 9.95
C GLN A 61 -13.49 -14.40 10.93
N MET A 62 -14.08 -13.27 10.57
CA MET A 62 -14.89 -12.46 11.49
C MET A 62 -16.39 -12.67 11.32
N GLY A 63 -16.81 -13.48 10.32
CA GLY A 63 -18.23 -13.80 10.10
C GLY A 63 -19.09 -12.62 9.64
N VAL A 64 -18.49 -11.52 9.24
CA VAL A 64 -19.14 -10.30 8.75
C VAL A 64 -18.49 -9.88 7.44
N GLN A 65 -19.29 -9.39 6.49
CA GLN A 65 -18.79 -9.00 5.18
C GLN A 65 -17.84 -7.79 5.26
N PHE A 66 -16.62 -7.96 4.73
CA PHE A 66 -15.74 -6.88 4.32
C PHE A 66 -15.86 -6.73 2.79
N TYR A 67 -16.17 -5.54 2.31
CA TYR A 67 -16.36 -5.31 0.89
C TYR A 67 -15.49 -4.16 0.39
N VAL A 68 -14.95 -4.32 -0.83
CA VAL A 68 -14.07 -3.33 -1.45
C VAL A 68 -14.91 -2.34 -2.24
N GLU A 69 -14.60 -1.05 -2.08
CA GLU A 69 -15.13 0.06 -2.86
C GLU A 69 -13.96 0.82 -3.50
N ASP A 70 -13.88 0.76 -4.82
CA ASP A 70 -12.85 1.43 -5.59
C ASP A 70 -13.24 2.89 -5.85
N ILE A 71 -12.48 3.85 -5.32
CA ILE A 71 -12.71 5.30 -5.47
C ILE A 71 -11.47 5.93 -6.09
N ALA A 72 -11.31 5.77 -7.39
CA ALA A 72 -10.16 6.24 -8.13
C ALA A 72 -10.17 7.76 -8.37
N GLY A 73 -8.99 8.33 -8.59
CA GLY A 73 -8.79 9.70 -9.07
C GLY A 73 -7.70 10.46 -8.34
N ALA A 74 -7.07 11.39 -9.07
CA ALA A 74 -5.99 12.26 -8.60
C ALA A 74 -4.89 11.51 -7.83
N GLY A 75 -4.37 10.40 -8.39
CA GLY A 75 -3.32 9.58 -7.77
C GLY A 75 -3.72 8.94 -6.43
N GLY A 76 -5.03 8.73 -6.20
CA GLY A 76 -5.58 8.19 -4.96
C GLY A 76 -6.09 9.24 -3.96
N ASN A 77 -5.92 10.52 -4.26
CA ASN A 77 -6.32 11.59 -3.33
C ASN A 77 -7.82 11.65 -3.08
N ILE A 78 -8.66 11.32 -4.10
CA ILE A 78 -10.12 11.34 -3.95
C ILE A 78 -10.57 10.26 -2.98
N GLY A 79 -10.14 9.02 -3.16
CA GLY A 79 -10.49 7.91 -2.28
C GLY A 79 -9.96 8.08 -0.86
N ALA A 80 -8.69 8.54 -0.71
CA ALA A 80 -8.10 8.82 0.60
C ALA A 80 -8.86 9.95 1.33
N GLY A 81 -9.19 11.05 0.65
CA GLY A 81 -9.99 12.12 1.23
C GLY A 81 -11.39 11.67 1.66
N ARG A 82 -12.01 10.75 0.89
CA ARG A 82 -13.30 10.15 1.26
C ARG A 82 -13.19 9.30 2.53
N ALA A 83 -12.11 8.54 2.65
CA ALA A 83 -11.84 7.75 3.84
C ALA A 83 -11.59 8.64 5.06
N ALA A 84 -10.79 9.70 4.93
CA ALA A 84 -10.49 10.66 6.00
C ALA A 84 -11.74 11.31 6.61
N GLN A 85 -12.78 11.54 5.79
CA GLN A 85 -14.05 12.14 6.20
C GLN A 85 -15.08 11.13 6.73
N SER A 86 -14.73 9.85 6.79
CA SER A 86 -15.63 8.81 7.31
C SER A 86 -15.65 8.79 8.83
N THR A 87 -16.74 8.29 9.42
CA THR A 87 -16.88 8.15 10.88
C THR A 87 -15.76 7.25 11.43
N PRO A 88 -15.08 7.65 12.53
CA PRO A 88 -14.00 6.86 13.14
C PRO A 88 -14.54 5.74 14.04
N ASP A 89 -15.36 4.87 13.49
CA ASP A 89 -16.04 3.75 14.19
C ASP A 89 -15.53 2.37 13.78
N GLY A 90 -14.46 2.33 12.94
CA GLY A 90 -13.87 1.10 12.43
C GLY A 90 -14.58 0.48 11.24
N TYR A 91 -15.74 0.99 10.79
CA TYR A 91 -16.48 0.44 9.65
C TYR A 91 -16.05 0.98 8.29
N THR A 92 -15.03 1.84 8.26
CA THR A 92 -14.36 2.26 7.04
C THR A 92 -12.85 2.07 7.21
N LEU A 93 -12.26 1.23 6.36
CA LEU A 93 -10.83 1.04 6.22
C LEU A 93 -10.38 1.67 4.90
N LEU A 94 -9.15 2.16 4.85
CA LEU A 94 -8.49 2.53 3.61
C LEU A 94 -7.29 1.59 3.41
N VAL A 95 -7.22 0.93 2.27
CA VAL A 95 -6.03 0.22 1.80
C VAL A 95 -5.32 1.09 0.79
N ASN A 96 -4.12 1.54 1.12
CA ASN A 96 -3.36 2.42 0.25
C ASN A 96 -1.87 2.02 0.23
N GLY A 97 -1.16 2.47 -0.79
CA GLY A 97 0.29 2.29 -0.93
C GLY A 97 1.06 3.55 -0.54
N ALA A 98 2.31 3.62 -0.99
CA ALA A 98 3.21 4.75 -0.73
C ALA A 98 2.62 6.11 -1.13
N ASN A 99 1.70 6.16 -2.09
CA ASN A 99 0.97 7.36 -2.48
C ASN A 99 0.29 8.05 -1.29
N HIS A 100 -0.13 7.28 -0.27
CA HIS A 100 -0.72 7.82 0.95
C HIS A 100 0.14 8.91 1.60
N VAL A 101 1.45 8.69 1.65
CA VAL A 101 2.42 9.58 2.31
C VAL A 101 3.24 10.42 1.32
N VAL A 102 3.26 10.05 0.04
CA VAL A 102 4.04 10.72 -1.02
C VAL A 102 3.25 11.86 -1.67
N ASN A 103 1.95 11.71 -1.83
CA ASN A 103 1.10 12.68 -2.53
C ASN A 103 1.15 14.11 -1.96
N PRO A 104 1.26 14.34 -0.64
CA PRO A 104 1.42 15.70 -0.11
C PRO A 104 2.65 16.45 -0.65
N ALA A 105 3.70 15.73 -1.09
CA ALA A 105 4.87 16.33 -1.73
C ALA A 105 4.72 16.49 -3.25
N LEU A 106 3.83 15.71 -3.88
CA LEU A 106 3.64 15.71 -5.34
C LEU A 106 2.57 16.68 -5.81
N TYR A 107 1.48 16.81 -5.05
CA TYR A 107 0.32 17.60 -5.43
C TYR A 107 0.29 18.93 -4.68
N PRO A 108 -0.08 20.03 -5.31
CA PRO A 108 -0.20 21.34 -4.65
C PRO A 108 -1.22 21.34 -3.50
N ARG A 109 -2.23 20.49 -3.59
CA ARG A 109 -3.26 20.30 -2.56
C ARG A 109 -3.71 18.86 -2.53
N VAL A 110 -3.80 18.31 -1.33
CA VAL A 110 -4.41 17.00 -1.05
C VAL A 110 -5.52 17.18 -0.03
N PRO A 111 -6.64 16.43 -0.12
CA PRO A 111 -7.79 16.59 0.76
C PRO A 111 -7.64 15.86 2.10
N TYR A 112 -6.43 15.51 2.50
CA TYR A 112 -6.15 14.81 3.76
C TYR A 112 -4.70 15.06 4.23
N ASP A 113 -4.46 14.87 5.52
CA ASP A 113 -3.13 14.74 6.12
C ASP A 113 -2.89 13.27 6.49
N PRO A 114 -1.88 12.59 5.92
CA PRO A 114 -1.67 11.15 6.15
C PRO A 114 -1.35 10.78 7.60
N THR A 115 -0.96 11.76 8.43
CA THR A 115 -0.56 11.53 9.83
C THR A 115 -1.56 12.05 10.85
N LYS A 116 -2.45 12.96 10.46
CA LYS A 116 -3.45 13.55 11.37
C LYS A 116 -4.85 13.01 11.15
N ASP A 117 -5.20 12.69 9.90
CA ASP A 117 -6.54 12.27 9.53
C ASP A 117 -6.72 10.74 9.56
N PHE A 118 -5.62 10.00 9.84
CA PHE A 118 -5.63 8.54 9.86
C PHE A 118 -4.85 7.98 11.04
N ASP A 119 -5.40 6.92 11.61
CA ASP A 119 -4.69 6.03 12.51
C ASP A 119 -4.23 4.78 11.73
N PRO A 120 -2.93 4.42 11.76
CA PRO A 120 -2.44 3.21 11.09
C PRO A 120 -2.93 1.97 11.83
N VAL A 121 -3.32 0.94 11.05
CA VAL A 121 -3.63 -0.40 11.56
C VAL A 121 -2.42 -1.30 11.37
N THR A 122 -1.92 -1.39 10.15
CA THR A 122 -0.73 -2.21 9.83
C THR A 122 -0.16 -1.85 8.47
N LEU A 123 1.14 -1.97 8.31
CA LEU A 123 1.78 -2.20 7.02
C LEU A 123 1.64 -3.69 6.73
N ALA A 124 0.76 -4.02 5.80
CA ALA A 124 0.31 -5.39 5.59
C ALA A 124 1.29 -6.21 4.77
N VAL A 125 1.73 -5.67 3.63
CA VAL A 125 2.65 -6.32 2.70
C VAL A 125 3.61 -5.32 2.08
N THR A 126 4.77 -5.82 1.61
CA THR A 126 5.64 -5.10 0.70
C THR A 126 5.64 -5.75 -0.68
N ALA A 127 6.04 -4.98 -1.68
CA ALA A 127 6.20 -5.43 -3.05
C ALA A 127 7.54 -4.88 -3.58
N PRO A 128 8.53 -5.74 -3.79
CA PRO A 128 9.81 -5.32 -4.35
C PRO A 128 9.64 -4.64 -5.71
N ALA A 129 10.33 -3.53 -5.92
CA ALA A 129 10.60 -3.07 -7.26
C ALA A 129 11.84 -3.81 -7.80
N VAL A 130 11.83 -4.07 -9.09
CA VAL A 130 12.93 -4.71 -9.79
C VAL A 130 13.44 -3.81 -10.91
N LEU A 131 14.75 -3.66 -10.97
CA LEU A 131 15.45 -3.08 -12.12
C LEU A 131 15.67 -4.18 -13.15
N THR A 132 15.03 -4.03 -14.30
CA THR A 132 15.20 -4.95 -15.44
C THR A 132 15.73 -4.19 -16.65
N VAL A 133 16.43 -4.94 -17.51
CA VAL A 133 16.90 -4.44 -18.79
C VAL A 133 16.52 -5.39 -19.93
N ASN A 134 16.37 -4.83 -21.13
CA ASN A 134 16.27 -5.62 -22.34
C ASN A 134 17.61 -6.37 -22.56
N PRO A 135 17.59 -7.68 -22.90
CA PRO A 135 18.81 -8.47 -23.12
C PRO A 135 19.73 -7.96 -24.24
N THR A 136 19.24 -7.10 -25.12
CA THR A 136 20.07 -6.44 -26.16
C THR A 136 21.04 -5.42 -25.60
N LEU A 137 20.84 -4.92 -24.38
CA LEU A 137 21.84 -4.11 -23.70
C LEU A 137 23.02 -4.99 -23.23
N PRO A 138 24.26 -4.60 -23.49
CA PRO A 138 25.46 -5.37 -23.14
C PRO A 138 25.82 -5.15 -21.66
N VAL A 139 24.90 -5.49 -20.74
CA VAL A 139 25.06 -5.27 -19.30
C VAL A 139 24.51 -6.48 -18.53
N ASP A 140 25.28 -7.00 -17.59
CA ASP A 140 24.91 -8.14 -16.74
C ASP A 140 24.71 -7.74 -15.26
N THR A 141 25.23 -6.59 -14.89
CA THR A 141 25.17 -6.07 -13.51
C THR A 141 24.69 -4.62 -13.47
N VAL A 142 24.27 -4.18 -12.29
CA VAL A 142 23.94 -2.75 -12.05
C VAL A 142 25.16 -1.85 -12.34
N ARG A 143 26.37 -2.34 -12.02
CA ARG A 143 27.62 -1.60 -12.29
C ARG A 143 27.84 -1.38 -13.79
N ASP A 144 27.60 -2.41 -14.60
CA ASP A 144 27.75 -2.28 -16.06
C ASP A 144 26.74 -1.30 -16.63
N LEU A 145 25.48 -1.35 -16.12
CA LEU A 145 24.44 -0.42 -16.52
C LEU A 145 24.83 1.02 -16.17
N VAL A 146 25.31 1.27 -14.95
CA VAL A 146 25.77 2.60 -14.53
C VAL A 146 26.91 3.10 -15.42
N ALA A 147 27.90 2.24 -15.72
CA ALA A 147 29.02 2.57 -16.61
C ALA A 147 28.52 2.89 -18.03
N LEU A 148 27.58 2.09 -18.55
CA LEU A 148 26.99 2.29 -19.88
C LEU A 148 26.25 3.63 -19.98
N ILE A 149 25.44 3.99 -18.97
CA ILE A 149 24.69 5.25 -18.95
C ILE A 149 25.66 6.44 -18.86
N LYS A 150 26.68 6.36 -18.00
CA LYS A 150 27.71 7.42 -17.86
C LYS A 150 28.54 7.65 -19.13
N ALA A 151 28.80 6.58 -19.89
CA ALA A 151 29.50 6.67 -21.16
C ALA A 151 28.66 7.30 -22.28
N HIS A 152 27.33 7.34 -22.13
CA HIS A 152 26.40 7.83 -23.15
C HIS A 152 25.30 8.70 -22.52
N PRO A 153 25.62 9.90 -22.00
CA PRO A 153 24.63 10.76 -21.34
C PRO A 153 23.44 11.07 -22.24
N GLY A 154 22.22 11.05 -21.67
CA GLY A 154 20.97 11.36 -22.36
C GLY A 154 20.51 10.35 -23.41
N LYS A 155 21.28 9.27 -23.65
CA LYS A 155 20.95 8.26 -24.68
C LYS A 155 19.89 7.26 -24.22
N TYR A 156 19.89 6.92 -22.95
CA TYR A 156 19.03 5.86 -22.41
C TYR A 156 17.83 6.42 -21.67
N SER A 157 16.76 5.64 -21.70
CA SER A 157 15.53 5.93 -20.97
C SER A 157 15.10 4.74 -20.13
N TYR A 158 14.35 5.00 -19.07
CA TYR A 158 13.72 3.95 -18.28
C TYR A 158 12.21 4.10 -18.23
N ALA A 159 11.51 2.97 -18.29
CA ALA A 159 10.08 2.87 -18.14
C ALA A 159 9.67 2.73 -16.66
N SER A 160 8.56 3.35 -16.28
CA SER A 160 7.89 3.12 -15.00
C SER A 160 6.37 3.03 -15.16
N PRO A 161 5.63 2.48 -14.17
CA PRO A 161 4.16 2.44 -14.19
C PRO A 161 3.47 3.81 -14.15
N GLY A 162 4.22 4.91 -14.01
CA GLY A 162 3.69 6.27 -13.98
C GLY A 162 4.36 7.15 -12.95
N VAL A 163 4.14 8.46 -13.11
CA VAL A 163 4.71 9.48 -12.22
C VAL A 163 4.24 9.29 -10.77
N GLY A 164 5.17 9.38 -9.81
CA GLY A 164 4.87 9.25 -8.38
C GLY A 164 4.66 7.81 -7.89
N THR A 165 4.67 6.82 -8.79
CA THR A 165 4.63 5.42 -8.35
C THR A 165 5.95 5.01 -7.68
N PRO A 166 5.95 4.07 -6.72
CA PRO A 166 7.17 3.63 -6.07
C PRO A 166 8.28 3.19 -7.04
N PRO A 167 8.02 2.42 -8.11
CA PRO A 167 9.04 2.11 -9.11
C PRO A 167 9.64 3.35 -9.79
N HIS A 168 8.82 4.36 -10.12
CA HIS A 168 9.33 5.63 -10.65
C HIS A 168 10.25 6.32 -9.64
N LEU A 169 9.83 6.42 -8.37
CA LEU A 169 10.63 7.07 -7.33
C LEU A 169 11.95 6.35 -7.07
N VAL A 170 11.98 5.02 -7.16
CA VAL A 170 13.23 4.23 -7.10
C VAL A 170 14.11 4.53 -8.31
N GLY A 171 13.53 4.64 -9.51
CA GLY A 171 14.24 5.03 -10.72
C GLY A 171 14.85 6.44 -10.61
N GLU A 172 14.12 7.40 -10.06
CA GLU A 172 14.63 8.75 -9.80
C GLU A 172 15.72 8.75 -8.72
N LEU A 173 15.55 7.97 -7.67
CA LEU A 173 16.59 7.81 -6.65
C LEU A 173 17.88 7.22 -7.24
N PHE A 174 17.75 6.21 -8.12
CA PHE A 174 18.88 5.64 -8.87
C PHE A 174 19.56 6.72 -9.75
N ARG A 175 18.77 7.47 -10.50
CA ARG A 175 19.28 8.54 -11.39
C ARG A 175 20.01 9.63 -10.61
N LEU A 176 19.39 10.14 -9.53
CA LEU A 176 19.91 11.27 -8.75
C LEU A 176 21.13 10.88 -7.91
N SER A 177 21.05 9.78 -7.16
CA SER A 177 22.14 9.38 -6.25
C SER A 177 23.43 9.02 -6.99
N LEU A 178 23.33 8.61 -8.28
CA LEU A 178 24.47 8.21 -9.09
C LEU A 178 24.86 9.27 -10.14
N GLY A 179 24.17 10.40 -10.19
CA GLY A 179 24.41 11.50 -11.14
C GLY A 179 24.26 11.04 -12.59
N LEU A 180 23.20 10.26 -12.90
CA LEU A 180 22.98 9.70 -14.23
C LEU A 180 22.11 10.62 -15.09
N ASP A 181 22.51 10.84 -16.33
CA ASP A 181 21.67 11.47 -17.35
C ASP A 181 20.83 10.37 -18.02
N LEU A 182 19.68 10.04 -17.38
CA LEU A 182 18.76 8.98 -17.74
C LEU A 182 17.35 9.55 -17.83
N ILE A 183 16.66 9.31 -18.95
CA ILE A 183 15.36 9.91 -19.26
C ILE A 183 14.24 9.03 -18.69
N HIS A 184 13.33 9.62 -17.91
CA HIS A 184 12.13 8.91 -17.45
C HIS A 184 11.04 8.90 -18.53
N VAL A 185 10.46 7.73 -18.79
CA VAL A 185 9.30 7.54 -19.67
C VAL A 185 8.15 6.92 -18.84
N PRO A 186 7.16 7.73 -18.41
CA PRO A 186 6.02 7.21 -17.66
C PRO A 186 5.03 6.51 -18.57
N PHE A 187 4.48 5.40 -18.08
CA PHE A 187 3.39 4.66 -18.71
C PHE A 187 2.14 4.65 -17.82
N ASN A 188 0.97 4.34 -18.41
CA ASN A 188 -0.28 4.18 -17.67
C ASN A 188 -0.40 2.77 -17.08
N GLY A 189 0.52 2.43 -16.14
CA GLY A 189 0.57 1.15 -15.45
C GLY A 189 1.75 0.25 -15.81
N GLY A 190 1.93 -0.83 -15.05
CA GLY A 190 3.06 -1.75 -15.16
C GLY A 190 3.09 -2.57 -16.44
N GLY A 191 1.92 -2.97 -16.97
CA GLY A 191 1.82 -3.76 -18.20
C GLY A 191 2.42 -3.06 -19.42
N PRO A 192 1.97 -1.84 -19.77
CA PRO A 192 2.56 -1.08 -20.87
C PRO A 192 4.04 -0.74 -20.66
N ALA A 193 4.45 -0.44 -19.42
CA ALA A 193 5.86 -0.15 -19.10
C ALA A 193 6.77 -1.34 -19.39
N ILE A 194 6.41 -2.53 -18.89
CA ILE A 194 7.21 -3.73 -19.09
C ILE A 194 7.20 -4.21 -20.55
N ALA A 195 6.07 -4.05 -21.26
CA ALA A 195 5.98 -4.35 -22.68
C ALA A 195 6.93 -3.47 -23.51
N SER A 196 7.07 -2.18 -23.18
CA SER A 196 8.02 -1.27 -23.80
C SER A 196 9.47 -1.70 -23.57
N ALA A 197 9.79 -2.20 -22.34
CA ALA A 197 11.11 -2.70 -22.03
C ALA A 197 11.42 -4.00 -22.81
N VAL A 198 10.48 -4.91 -22.91
CA VAL A 198 10.61 -6.14 -23.74
C VAL A 198 10.81 -5.82 -25.20
N ALA A 199 10.07 -4.84 -25.74
CA ALA A 199 10.22 -4.40 -27.12
C ALA A 199 11.53 -3.60 -27.39
N GLY A 200 12.27 -3.22 -26.35
CA GLY A 200 13.50 -2.46 -26.48
C GLY A 200 13.29 -0.95 -26.73
N HIS A 201 12.06 -0.45 -26.73
CA HIS A 201 11.78 0.99 -26.91
C HIS A 201 12.25 1.81 -25.70
N THR A 202 12.02 1.33 -24.51
CA THR A 202 12.60 1.84 -23.25
C THR A 202 13.36 0.69 -22.59
N PRO A 203 14.64 0.46 -22.95
CA PRO A 203 15.33 -0.79 -22.68
C PRO A 203 15.67 -1.02 -21.20
N ILE A 204 15.42 -0.05 -20.34
CA ILE A 204 15.57 -0.14 -18.88
C ILE A 204 14.17 0.02 -18.27
N SER A 205 13.85 -0.71 -17.21
CA SER A 205 12.58 -0.60 -16.52
C SER A 205 12.75 -0.72 -15.01
N PHE A 206 12.09 0.17 -14.28
CA PHE A 206 11.79 0.00 -12.87
C PHE A 206 10.31 -0.40 -12.76
N GLY A 207 10.05 -1.61 -12.29
CA GLY A 207 8.71 -2.17 -12.22
C GLY A 207 8.51 -3.04 -10.98
N SER A 208 7.30 -3.59 -10.81
CA SER A 208 7.02 -4.59 -9.78
C SER A 208 7.56 -5.96 -10.19
N THR A 209 7.95 -6.78 -9.21
CA THR A 209 8.49 -8.13 -9.46
C THR A 209 7.49 -9.06 -10.13
N ALA A 210 6.22 -9.06 -9.71
CA ALA A 210 5.22 -10.01 -10.21
C ALA A 210 5.12 -10.09 -11.74
N PRO A 211 4.91 -8.99 -12.49
CA PRO A 211 4.87 -9.07 -13.96
C PRO A 211 6.24 -9.30 -14.59
N ALA A 212 7.35 -9.03 -13.88
CA ALA A 212 8.71 -9.22 -14.39
C ALA A 212 9.18 -10.68 -14.31
N VAL A 213 8.79 -11.42 -13.26
CA VAL A 213 9.25 -12.80 -13.00
C VAL A 213 9.12 -13.73 -14.21
N PRO A 214 7.95 -13.87 -14.86
CA PRO A 214 7.84 -14.76 -16.01
C PRO A 214 8.74 -14.31 -17.18
N LEU A 215 8.85 -13.02 -17.42
CA LEU A 215 9.66 -12.46 -18.50
C LEU A 215 11.17 -12.63 -18.26
N VAL A 216 11.59 -12.57 -17.01
CA VAL A 216 12.98 -12.87 -16.62
C VAL A 216 13.29 -14.34 -16.78
N LYS A 217 12.38 -15.24 -16.34
CA LYS A 217 12.52 -16.69 -16.52
C LYS A 217 12.57 -17.10 -18.00
N ASP A 218 11.79 -16.42 -18.85
CA ASP A 218 11.76 -16.64 -20.30
C ASP A 218 12.95 -15.98 -21.04
N GLY A 219 13.85 -15.28 -20.33
CA GLY A 219 14.97 -14.55 -20.94
C GLY A 219 14.59 -13.34 -21.78
N LYS A 220 13.32 -12.88 -21.73
CA LYS A 220 12.83 -11.68 -22.42
C LYS A 220 13.27 -10.39 -21.76
N LEU A 221 13.57 -10.45 -20.47
CA LEU A 221 14.21 -9.39 -19.69
C LEU A 221 15.31 -9.98 -18.83
N ARG A 222 16.31 -9.16 -18.50
CA ARG A 222 17.32 -9.48 -17.49
C ARG A 222 17.06 -8.65 -16.25
N ALA A 223 16.91 -9.28 -15.09
CA ALA A 223 16.83 -8.60 -13.81
C ALA A 223 18.24 -8.33 -13.28
N LEU A 224 18.53 -7.09 -12.92
CA LEU A 224 19.85 -6.69 -12.42
C LEU A 224 19.87 -6.54 -10.90
N ALA A 225 18.79 -6.04 -10.29
CA ALA A 225 18.66 -5.95 -8.85
C ALA A 225 17.20 -5.74 -8.41
N VAL A 226 16.89 -6.15 -7.18
CA VAL A 226 15.65 -5.76 -6.47
C VAL A 226 15.95 -4.61 -5.50
N SER A 227 14.95 -3.76 -5.26
CA SER A 227 15.11 -2.54 -4.46
C SER A 227 14.89 -2.73 -2.95
N THR A 228 14.53 -3.94 -2.54
CA THR A 228 14.30 -4.34 -1.15
C THR A 228 15.61 -4.55 -0.38
N LYS A 229 15.51 -4.62 0.96
CA LYS A 229 16.67 -4.93 1.83
C LYS A 229 17.11 -6.38 1.73
N THR A 230 16.19 -7.28 1.42
CA THR A 230 16.42 -8.71 1.21
C THR A 230 16.08 -9.08 -0.21
N ARG A 231 16.64 -10.18 -0.73
CA ARG A 231 16.31 -10.70 -2.04
C ARG A 231 14.85 -11.16 -2.09
N SER A 232 14.22 -11.01 -3.25
CA SER A 232 12.86 -11.49 -3.47
C SER A 232 12.82 -13.01 -3.56
N GLN A 233 11.88 -13.66 -2.90
CA GLN A 233 11.66 -15.10 -3.01
C GLN A 233 11.32 -15.53 -4.45
N ALA A 234 10.68 -14.66 -5.21
CA ALA A 234 10.33 -14.92 -6.62
C ALA A 234 11.53 -14.83 -7.57
N LEU A 235 12.62 -14.15 -7.16
CA LEU A 235 13.86 -13.94 -7.90
C LEU A 235 15.08 -14.13 -6.97
N PRO A 236 15.33 -15.33 -6.43
CA PRO A 236 16.33 -15.55 -5.38
C PRO A 236 17.76 -15.32 -5.84
N ASP A 237 18.04 -15.47 -7.14
CA ASP A 237 19.35 -15.26 -7.72
C ASP A 237 19.65 -13.79 -8.02
N VAL A 238 18.64 -12.91 -8.00
CA VAL A 238 18.78 -11.48 -8.28
C VAL A 238 19.21 -10.75 -7.00
N PRO A 239 20.35 -10.04 -7.02
CA PRO A 239 20.85 -9.34 -5.84
C PRO A 239 19.95 -8.15 -5.48
N THR A 240 20.06 -7.69 -4.24
CA THR A 240 19.50 -6.40 -3.82
C THR A 240 20.38 -5.25 -4.35
N MET A 241 19.83 -4.04 -4.41
CA MET A 241 20.63 -2.84 -4.74
C MET A 241 21.79 -2.68 -3.75
N THR A 242 21.60 -3.01 -2.48
CA THR A 242 22.67 -2.96 -1.45
C THR A 242 23.78 -3.97 -1.75
N GLU A 243 23.44 -5.23 -2.08
CA GLU A 243 24.41 -6.26 -2.48
C GLU A 243 25.16 -5.89 -3.77
N ALA A 244 24.47 -5.19 -4.69
CA ALA A 244 25.07 -4.67 -5.91
C ALA A 244 25.98 -3.45 -5.68
N GLY A 245 26.09 -2.92 -4.47
CA GLY A 245 26.93 -1.78 -4.10
C GLY A 245 26.23 -0.42 -4.13
N TYR A 246 24.89 -0.38 -4.16
CA TYR A 246 24.08 0.84 -4.26
C TYR A 246 23.04 0.93 -3.11
N PRO A 247 23.48 1.00 -1.83
CA PRO A 247 22.58 0.98 -0.69
C PRO A 247 21.61 2.16 -0.62
N ASP A 248 21.99 3.29 -1.22
CA ASP A 248 21.15 4.50 -1.26
C ASP A 248 19.98 4.38 -2.23
N VAL A 249 19.99 3.40 -3.13
CA VAL A 249 18.92 3.11 -4.10
C VAL A 249 17.97 2.03 -3.54
N ALA A 250 17.59 2.17 -2.30
CA ALA A 250 16.62 1.27 -1.67
C ALA A 250 15.24 1.91 -1.63
N GLY A 251 14.22 1.17 -2.05
CA GLY A 251 12.83 1.60 -1.99
C GLY A 251 11.92 0.46 -2.41
N GLU A 252 10.80 0.33 -1.75
CA GLU A 252 9.84 -0.74 -2.02
C GLU A 252 8.43 -0.18 -2.07
N SER A 253 7.59 -0.78 -2.89
CA SER A 253 6.16 -0.60 -2.78
C SER A 253 5.67 -1.32 -1.53
N TRP A 254 4.65 -0.77 -0.90
CA TRP A 254 4.00 -1.39 0.24
C TRP A 254 2.52 -1.05 0.22
N PHE A 255 1.72 -1.88 0.89
CA PHE A 255 0.31 -1.59 1.15
C PHE A 255 0.07 -1.61 2.64
N ALA A 256 -0.57 -0.55 3.11
CA ALA A 256 -0.98 -0.38 4.49
C ALA A 256 -2.49 -0.31 4.60
N VAL A 257 -2.98 -0.70 5.75
CA VAL A 257 -4.36 -0.50 6.17
C VAL A 257 -4.37 0.61 7.21
N VAL A 258 -5.19 1.61 6.97
CA VAL A 258 -5.42 2.72 7.90
C VAL A 258 -6.91 2.93 8.12
N VAL A 259 -7.27 3.56 9.21
CA VAL A 259 -8.65 3.95 9.57
C VAL A 259 -8.72 5.44 9.81
N PRO A 260 -9.89 6.09 9.76
CA PRO A 260 -10.05 7.50 10.15
C PRO A 260 -9.51 7.76 11.56
N ALA A 261 -8.85 8.89 11.75
CA ALA A 261 -8.26 9.27 13.03
C ALA A 261 -9.32 9.36 14.14
N GLY A 262 -8.98 8.84 15.32
CA GLY A 262 -9.89 8.75 16.46
C GLY A 262 -10.72 7.46 16.52
N THR A 263 -10.44 6.49 15.65
CA THR A 263 -11.00 5.14 15.76
C THR A 263 -10.58 4.51 17.09
N PRO A 264 -11.49 3.85 17.84
CA PRO A 264 -11.18 3.23 19.13
C PRO A 264 -9.99 2.27 19.03
N LYS A 265 -9.07 2.37 20.00
CA LYS A 265 -7.81 1.61 19.99
C LYS A 265 -8.01 0.10 20.05
N ASP A 266 -9.05 -0.36 20.73
CA ASP A 266 -9.44 -1.78 20.79
C ASP A 266 -9.89 -2.31 19.42
N ILE A 267 -10.56 -1.49 18.62
CA ILE A 267 -10.92 -1.82 17.23
C ILE A 267 -9.66 -1.87 16.35
N ILE A 268 -8.75 -0.91 16.48
CA ILE A 268 -7.48 -0.91 15.74
C ILE A 268 -6.67 -2.17 16.08
N ALA A 269 -6.54 -2.50 17.36
CA ALA A 269 -5.82 -3.69 17.81
C ALA A 269 -6.48 -5.00 17.31
N LEU A 270 -7.81 -5.06 17.31
CA LEU A 270 -8.55 -6.19 16.76
C LEU A 270 -8.29 -6.33 15.26
N LEU A 271 -8.45 -5.26 14.48
CA LEU A 271 -8.21 -5.27 13.04
C LEU A 271 -6.77 -5.67 12.70
N GLN A 272 -5.79 -5.11 13.41
CA GLN A 272 -4.38 -5.47 13.22
C GLN A 272 -4.15 -6.97 13.43
N ARG A 273 -4.65 -7.52 14.53
CA ARG A 273 -4.53 -8.94 14.85
C ARG A 273 -5.18 -9.83 13.78
N GLU A 274 -6.41 -9.52 13.36
CA GLU A 274 -7.13 -10.31 12.37
C GLU A 274 -6.45 -10.25 10.99
N ILE A 275 -5.95 -9.07 10.58
CA ILE A 275 -5.17 -8.92 9.34
C ILE A 275 -3.86 -9.70 9.43
N ALA A 276 -3.13 -9.61 10.54
CA ALA A 276 -1.89 -10.35 10.73
C ALA A 276 -2.13 -11.87 10.65
N GLN A 277 -3.17 -12.37 11.30
CA GLN A 277 -3.55 -13.78 11.22
C GLN A 277 -3.95 -14.20 9.79
N ALA A 278 -4.66 -13.35 9.05
CA ALA A 278 -4.99 -13.62 7.66
C ALA A 278 -3.74 -13.76 6.78
N ILE A 279 -2.79 -12.85 6.94
CA ILE A 279 -1.58 -12.76 6.12
C ILE A 279 -0.65 -13.97 6.32
N ILE A 280 -0.55 -14.49 7.54
CA ILE A 280 0.34 -15.65 7.83
C ILE A 280 -0.25 -17.01 7.46
N ARG A 281 -1.52 -17.08 7.03
CA ARG A 281 -2.14 -18.33 6.60
C ARG A 281 -1.45 -18.87 5.34
N PRO A 282 -1.18 -20.19 5.25
CA PRO A 282 -0.48 -20.78 4.11
C PRO A 282 -1.11 -20.45 2.76
N ASP A 283 -2.44 -20.52 2.66
CA ASP A 283 -3.20 -20.21 1.45
C ASP A 283 -3.08 -18.73 1.03
N MET A 284 -3.01 -17.83 2.00
CA MET A 284 -2.77 -16.40 1.74
C MET A 284 -1.32 -16.14 1.32
N GLN A 285 -0.35 -16.75 1.99
CA GLN A 285 1.07 -16.61 1.65
C GLN A 285 1.37 -17.08 0.23
N GLU A 286 0.80 -18.22 -0.20
CA GLU A 286 0.94 -18.71 -1.58
C GLU A 286 0.39 -17.70 -2.60
N ARG A 287 -0.78 -17.13 -2.31
CA ARG A 287 -1.38 -16.09 -3.18
C ARG A 287 -0.53 -14.82 -3.21
N LEU A 288 -0.06 -14.36 -2.05
CA LEU A 288 0.80 -13.19 -1.95
C LEU A 288 2.11 -13.40 -2.72
N ALA A 289 2.76 -14.57 -2.56
CA ALA A 289 3.98 -14.90 -3.28
C ALA A 289 3.77 -14.93 -4.81
N THR A 290 2.65 -15.52 -5.28
CA THR A 290 2.28 -15.52 -6.71
C THR A 290 2.12 -14.09 -7.27
N LEU A 291 1.63 -13.16 -6.44
CA LEU A 291 1.46 -11.74 -6.78
C LEU A 291 2.75 -10.92 -6.56
N GLY A 292 3.83 -11.54 -6.08
CA GLY A 292 5.09 -10.87 -5.78
C GLY A 292 5.03 -9.97 -4.56
N TYR A 293 4.12 -10.25 -3.61
CA TYR A 293 4.03 -9.55 -2.33
C TYR A 293 4.74 -10.34 -1.25
N GLU A 294 5.41 -9.62 -0.35
CA GLU A 294 6.06 -10.17 0.83
C GLU A 294 5.26 -9.79 2.08
N PRO A 295 4.85 -10.76 2.92
CA PRO A 295 4.12 -10.50 4.16
C PRO A 295 4.94 -9.66 5.14
N VAL A 296 4.30 -8.69 5.79
CA VAL A 296 4.91 -7.86 6.85
C VAL A 296 4.07 -7.90 8.12
N ALA A 297 2.80 -7.54 8.04
CA ALA A 297 1.85 -7.51 9.16
C ALA A 297 2.39 -6.75 10.39
N SER A 298 2.88 -5.53 10.19
CA SER A 298 3.51 -4.71 11.23
C SER A 298 2.57 -4.34 12.36
N THR A 299 3.15 -3.85 13.47
CA THR A 299 2.37 -3.13 14.48
C THR A 299 1.89 -1.78 13.93
N PRO A 300 0.86 -1.14 14.55
CA PRO A 300 0.44 0.21 14.21
C PRO A 300 1.58 1.24 14.39
N GLU A 301 2.39 1.07 15.43
CA GLU A 301 3.53 1.95 15.75
C GLU A 301 4.62 1.87 14.69
N ASP A 302 4.96 0.66 14.23
CA ASP A 302 5.94 0.44 13.16
C ASP A 302 5.42 0.99 11.83
N CYS A 303 4.13 0.83 11.55
CA CYS A 303 3.49 1.42 10.37
C CYS A 303 3.57 2.95 10.40
N ALA A 304 3.27 3.59 11.55
CA ALA A 304 3.40 5.02 11.73
C ALA A 304 4.85 5.49 11.58
N ALA A 305 5.82 4.74 12.12
CA ALA A 305 7.25 5.04 11.98
C ALA A 305 7.69 4.96 10.51
N ARG A 306 7.20 3.95 9.78
CA ARG A 306 7.43 3.82 8.34
C ARG A 306 6.89 5.02 7.57
N PHE A 307 5.67 5.48 7.85
CA PHE A 307 5.08 6.65 7.20
C PHE A 307 5.97 7.88 7.36
N ARG A 308 6.44 8.17 8.58
CA ARG A 308 7.34 9.31 8.83
C ARG A 308 8.65 9.22 8.04
N THR A 309 9.25 8.03 8.01
CA THR A 309 10.49 7.79 7.26
C THR A 309 10.29 7.96 5.76
N GLU A 310 9.20 7.42 5.21
CA GLU A 310 8.88 7.53 3.78
C GLU A 310 8.57 8.98 3.38
N MET A 311 7.81 9.71 4.19
CA MET A 311 7.53 11.14 3.94
C MET A 311 8.82 11.96 3.86
N ALA A 312 9.74 11.78 4.80
CA ALA A 312 11.01 12.50 4.82
C ALA A 312 11.87 12.13 3.62
N LYS A 313 12.00 10.83 3.32
CA LYS A 313 12.80 10.31 2.20
C LYS A 313 12.27 10.83 0.86
N TRP A 314 11.00 10.57 0.58
CA TRP A 314 10.43 10.90 -0.73
C TRP A 314 10.17 12.38 -0.91
N GLY A 315 9.90 13.12 0.15
CA GLY A 315 9.84 14.58 0.09
C GLY A 315 11.16 15.19 -0.39
N LYS A 316 12.30 14.66 0.09
CA LYS A 316 13.64 15.07 -0.39
C LYS A 316 13.83 14.70 -1.88
N VAL A 317 13.60 13.45 -2.25
CA VAL A 317 13.79 12.98 -3.65
C VAL A 317 12.91 13.74 -4.63
N ILE A 318 11.63 13.95 -4.29
CA ILE A 318 10.67 14.70 -5.12
C ILE A 318 11.13 16.15 -5.32
N GLY A 319 11.60 16.80 -4.23
CA GLY A 319 12.11 18.17 -4.28
C GLY A 319 13.36 18.29 -5.15
N GLU A 320 14.35 17.40 -4.99
CA GLU A 320 15.60 17.39 -5.76
C GLU A 320 15.38 17.02 -7.23
N ALA A 321 14.47 16.10 -7.52
CA ALA A 321 14.13 15.70 -8.89
C ALA A 321 13.19 16.69 -9.60
N GLY A 322 12.60 17.65 -8.88
CA GLY A 322 11.61 18.57 -9.44
C GLY A 322 10.34 17.86 -9.92
N ILE A 323 10.00 16.69 -9.33
CA ILE A 323 8.84 15.89 -9.74
C ILE A 323 7.57 16.61 -9.31
N LYS A 324 6.62 16.76 -10.23
CA LYS A 324 5.29 17.29 -9.97
C LYS A 324 4.26 16.37 -10.60
N ALA A 325 3.16 16.12 -9.88
CA ALA A 325 2.00 15.50 -10.49
C ALA A 325 1.35 16.47 -11.49
N GLN A 326 0.95 15.93 -12.63
CA GLN A 326 0.25 16.68 -13.67
C GLN A 326 -1.25 16.72 -13.38
#